data_39d5faa871d1c63acaff63fa6058bc05
#
_entry.id   39d5faa871d1c63acaff63fa6058bc05
#
_cell.length_a   1.000
_cell.length_b   1.000
_cell.length_c   1.000
_cell.angle_alpha   90.00
_cell.angle_beta   90.00
_cell.angle_gamma   90.00
#
_symmetry.space_group_name_H-M   'P 1'
#
loop_
_entity.id
_entity.type
_entity.pdbx_description
1 polymer ?
#
loop_
_entity_poly.entity_id
_entity_poly.type
_entity_poly.pdbx_seq_one_letter_code
_entity_poly.pdbx_strand_id
1 'polypeptide(L)'
;MFAEGMDQYLDYAMGHNPANRLPLWVKPTHKLSPKQVFDAMRDHYEGTPLDMTTDIGAGGHALPYRWRPMNFEVDGKTYVNERAIATQQTGFWMVGQARQDKTSILWFGTDDAATSPLTPIYVNTTEAPECLSEGNGTMLKYSDTSMFWITNRVTQFAYLRYDLIGKKVREFIDEWENKAFDLVEHIDIALANTPSAKKKAKIATEFSTSTAQSLFDIWANLDKYLMVKYIDGNVKGEDENGFMDNGNGKDIPGEIEQPGYSEKWKRAVAADHGKTLEVK
;
A
#
# COMPACT_ATOMS: atom_id res chain seq x y z
N MET A 1 0.84 -2.55 -19.51
CA MET A 1 1.57 -3.32 -18.48
C MET A 1 1.59 -4.82 -18.80
N PHE A 2 0.46 -5.54 -18.92
CA PHE A 2 0.42 -6.99 -19.08
C PHE A 2 0.03 -7.48 -20.47
N ALA A 3 -0.43 -6.61 -21.37
CA ALA A 3 -0.80 -6.91 -22.73
C ALA A 3 -0.33 -5.80 -23.66
N GLU A 4 0.14 -6.20 -24.85
CA GLU A 4 0.54 -5.28 -25.92
C GLU A 4 -0.69 -4.66 -26.60
N GLY A 5 -0.49 -3.50 -27.25
CA GLY A 5 -1.51 -2.83 -28.06
C GLY A 5 -2.61 -2.15 -27.25
N MET A 6 -2.45 -2.01 -25.94
CA MET A 6 -3.45 -1.32 -25.09
C MET A 6 -3.43 0.20 -25.25
N ASP A 7 -2.34 0.77 -25.79
CA ASP A 7 -2.22 2.22 -26.01
C ASP A 7 -3.30 2.79 -26.91
N GLN A 8 -3.86 1.98 -27.81
CA GLN A 8 -4.98 2.37 -28.66
C GLN A 8 -6.25 2.77 -27.88
N TYR A 9 -6.35 2.43 -26.61
CA TYR A 9 -7.49 2.75 -25.73
C TYR A 9 -7.22 3.92 -24.79
N LEU A 10 -6.05 4.57 -24.90
CA LEU A 10 -5.67 5.67 -24.01
C LEU A 10 -6.68 6.82 -24.07
N ASP A 11 -7.16 7.19 -25.24
CA ASP A 11 -8.19 8.22 -25.42
C ASP A 11 -9.49 7.90 -24.66
N TYR A 12 -9.88 6.62 -24.62
CA TYR A 12 -11.01 6.19 -23.81
C TYR A 12 -10.71 6.33 -22.32
N ALA A 13 -9.56 5.87 -21.87
CA ALA A 13 -9.14 5.95 -20.46
C ALA A 13 -9.06 7.41 -19.97
N MET A 14 -8.65 8.34 -20.85
CA MET A 14 -8.61 9.78 -20.57
C MET A 14 -9.97 10.51 -20.73
N GLY A 15 -11.03 9.80 -21.11
CA GLY A 15 -12.36 10.37 -21.31
C GLY A 15 -12.56 11.15 -22.63
N HIS A 16 -11.56 11.14 -23.53
CA HIS A 16 -11.62 11.89 -24.79
C HIS A 16 -12.47 11.21 -25.86
N ASN A 17 -12.52 9.86 -25.86
CA ASN A 17 -13.29 9.09 -26.83
C ASN A 17 -14.07 7.94 -26.16
N PRO A 18 -15.28 8.22 -25.66
CA PRO A 18 -16.09 7.22 -24.95
C PRO A 18 -16.58 6.07 -25.84
N ALA A 19 -16.46 6.18 -27.17
CA ALA A 19 -16.84 5.13 -28.10
C ALA A 19 -15.77 4.02 -28.23
N ASN A 20 -14.48 4.36 -28.01
CA ASN A 20 -13.35 3.41 -28.12
C ASN A 20 -13.13 2.64 -26.82
N ARG A 21 -14.13 1.91 -26.35
CA ARG A 21 -14.12 1.22 -25.05
C ARG A 21 -13.03 0.15 -24.96
N LEU A 22 -12.46 0.02 -23.77
CA LEU A 22 -11.60 -1.11 -23.41
C LEU A 22 -12.33 -2.44 -23.63
N PRO A 23 -11.63 -3.48 -24.10
CA PRO A 23 -12.19 -4.84 -24.17
C PRO A 23 -12.49 -5.33 -22.75
N LEU A 24 -13.49 -6.21 -22.63
CA LEU A 24 -13.88 -6.78 -21.34
C LEU A 24 -12.74 -7.59 -20.68
N TRP A 25 -11.92 -8.22 -21.50
CA TRP A 25 -10.75 -8.98 -21.07
C TRP A 25 -9.66 -8.93 -22.13
N VAL A 26 -8.42 -9.10 -21.70
CA VAL A 26 -7.25 -9.19 -22.58
C VAL A 26 -6.44 -10.43 -22.24
N LYS A 27 -5.81 -11.03 -23.23
CA LYS A 27 -4.84 -12.10 -23.01
C LYS A 27 -3.50 -11.47 -22.67
N PRO A 28 -2.90 -11.76 -21.51
CA PRO A 28 -1.57 -11.25 -21.21
C PRO A 28 -0.52 -11.85 -22.15
N THR A 29 0.54 -11.11 -22.44
CA THR A 29 1.64 -11.53 -23.32
C THR A 29 2.51 -12.62 -22.69
N HIS A 30 2.50 -12.71 -21.36
CA HIS A 30 3.21 -13.73 -20.59
C HIS A 30 2.40 -14.14 -19.35
N LYS A 31 2.79 -15.23 -18.70
CA LYS A 31 2.19 -15.63 -17.43
C LYS A 31 2.57 -14.63 -16.35
N LEU A 32 1.59 -14.20 -15.57
CA LEU A 32 1.78 -13.27 -14.47
C LEU A 32 2.19 -14.03 -13.20
N SER A 33 3.17 -13.48 -12.48
CA SER A 33 3.48 -13.92 -11.13
C SER A 33 2.49 -13.32 -10.12
N PRO A 34 2.31 -13.91 -8.92
CA PRO A 34 1.52 -13.29 -7.86
C PRO A 34 1.99 -11.86 -7.55
N LYS A 35 3.30 -11.61 -7.48
CA LYS A 35 3.87 -10.27 -7.22
C LYS A 35 3.42 -9.24 -8.26
N GLN A 36 3.41 -9.59 -9.54
CA GLN A 36 2.92 -8.70 -10.59
C GLN A 36 1.42 -8.36 -10.43
N VAL A 37 0.62 -9.31 -9.93
CA VAL A 37 -0.79 -9.05 -9.62
C VAL A 37 -0.92 -8.15 -8.40
N PHE A 38 -0.08 -8.34 -7.36
CA PHE A 38 -0.04 -7.45 -6.19
C PHE A 38 0.28 -6.02 -6.61
N ASP A 39 1.30 -5.83 -7.44
CA ASP A 39 1.72 -4.52 -7.93
C ASP A 39 0.63 -3.84 -8.77
N ALA A 40 -0.11 -4.61 -9.60
CA ALA A 40 -1.24 -4.08 -10.35
C ALA A 40 -2.40 -3.60 -9.46
N MET A 41 -2.63 -4.25 -8.31
CA MET A 41 -3.64 -3.81 -7.33
C MET A 41 -3.25 -2.54 -6.57
N ARG A 42 -1.98 -2.14 -6.63
CA ARG A 42 -1.42 -0.96 -5.97
C ARG A 42 -1.27 0.25 -6.88
N ASP A 43 -1.66 0.14 -8.12
CA ASP A 43 -1.37 1.10 -9.18
C ASP A 43 -2.22 2.39 -9.03
N HIS A 44 -1.56 3.54 -9.11
CA HIS A 44 -2.15 4.88 -9.20
C HIS A 44 -1.86 5.53 -10.54
N TYR A 45 -1.56 4.73 -11.55
CA TYR A 45 -1.22 5.14 -12.91
C TYR A 45 0.09 5.92 -13.02
N GLU A 46 1.03 5.70 -12.08
CA GLU A 46 2.32 6.40 -12.03
C GLU A 46 3.09 6.26 -13.35
N GLY A 47 3.67 7.37 -13.80
CA GLY A 47 4.41 7.45 -15.06
C GLY A 47 3.54 7.45 -16.33
N THR A 48 2.23 7.55 -16.20
CA THR A 48 1.28 7.68 -17.32
C THR A 48 0.65 9.08 -17.38
N PRO A 49 -0.08 9.43 -18.46
CA PRO A 49 -0.86 10.67 -18.48
C PRO A 49 -1.98 10.75 -17.43
N LEU A 50 -2.30 9.63 -16.75
CA LEU A 50 -3.31 9.54 -15.70
C LEU A 50 -2.70 9.52 -14.28
N ASP A 51 -1.41 9.80 -14.16
CA ASP A 51 -0.67 9.76 -12.89
C ASP A 51 -1.29 10.67 -11.83
N MET A 52 -1.90 10.03 -10.82
CA MET A 52 -2.61 10.72 -9.74
C MET A 52 -1.69 11.31 -8.67
N THR A 53 -0.37 11.10 -8.77
CA THR A 53 0.62 11.65 -7.83
C THR A 53 1.18 13.00 -8.29
N THR A 54 0.89 13.43 -9.51
CA THR A 54 1.53 14.58 -10.14
C THR A 54 0.58 15.71 -10.52
N ASP A 55 -0.72 15.49 -10.51
CA ASP A 55 -1.72 16.51 -10.84
C ASP A 55 -1.99 17.48 -9.67
N ILE A 56 -2.90 18.43 -9.85
CA ILE A 56 -3.26 19.40 -8.81
C ILE A 56 -3.93 18.73 -7.59
N GLY A 57 -4.65 17.63 -7.81
CA GLY A 57 -5.33 16.87 -6.77
C GLY A 57 -4.37 16.16 -5.81
N ALA A 58 -3.14 15.90 -6.25
CA ALA A 58 -2.09 15.29 -5.44
C ALA A 58 -1.51 16.23 -4.37
N GLY A 59 -1.73 17.53 -4.50
CA GLY A 59 -1.22 18.53 -3.56
C GLY A 59 0.30 18.58 -3.52
N GLY A 60 0.83 19.16 -2.45
CA GLY A 60 2.28 19.37 -2.26
C GLY A 60 3.08 18.12 -1.94
N HIS A 61 2.42 17.03 -1.57
CA HIS A 61 3.03 15.81 -1.06
C HIS A 61 2.69 14.55 -1.86
N ALA A 62 2.32 14.73 -3.13
CA ALA A 62 2.07 13.65 -4.10
C ALA A 62 1.03 12.61 -3.64
N LEU A 63 -0.03 13.02 -2.92
CA LEU A 63 -1.08 12.14 -2.46
C LEU A 63 -1.91 11.62 -3.63
N PRO A 64 -1.96 10.30 -3.91
CA PRO A 64 -2.64 9.76 -5.08
C PRO A 64 -4.15 9.61 -4.90
N TYR A 65 -4.70 10.05 -3.79
CA TYR A 65 -6.09 9.82 -3.42
C TYR A 65 -6.94 11.08 -3.51
N ARG A 66 -8.25 10.87 -3.80
CA ARG A 66 -9.26 11.91 -3.78
C ARG A 66 -10.28 11.55 -2.71
N TRP A 67 -10.49 12.48 -1.77
CA TRP A 67 -11.47 12.30 -0.70
C TRP A 67 -12.90 12.42 -1.23
N ARG A 68 -13.84 11.77 -0.57
CA ARG A 68 -15.27 11.95 -0.88
C ARG A 68 -15.71 13.39 -0.61
N PRO A 69 -16.69 13.91 -1.35
CA PRO A 69 -17.59 13.20 -2.27
C PRO A 69 -16.90 12.79 -3.59
N MET A 70 -17.53 11.84 -4.31
CA MET A 70 -17.03 11.35 -5.60
C MET A 70 -17.23 12.35 -6.75
N ASN A 71 -18.01 13.39 -6.54
CA ASN A 71 -18.22 14.50 -7.47
C ASN A 71 -18.35 15.82 -6.70
N PHE A 72 -18.17 16.91 -7.41
CA PHE A 72 -18.32 18.26 -6.90
C PHE A 72 -18.85 19.18 -8.00
N GLU A 73 -19.40 20.34 -7.63
CA GLU A 73 -19.94 21.31 -8.55
C GLU A 73 -19.14 22.62 -8.53
N VAL A 74 -18.88 23.18 -9.71
CA VAL A 74 -18.29 24.51 -9.91
C VAL A 74 -19.04 25.19 -11.05
N ASP A 75 -19.54 26.40 -10.82
CA ASP A 75 -20.27 27.23 -11.80
C ASP A 75 -21.38 26.46 -12.52
N GLY A 76 -22.15 25.67 -11.79
CA GLY A 76 -23.28 24.90 -12.30
C GLY A 76 -22.89 23.68 -13.15
N LYS A 77 -21.63 23.28 -13.13
CA LYS A 77 -21.12 22.06 -13.80
C LYS A 77 -20.65 21.05 -12.78
N THR A 78 -21.04 19.81 -12.98
CA THR A 78 -20.59 18.68 -12.14
C THR A 78 -19.31 18.08 -12.68
N TYR A 79 -18.34 17.88 -11.79
CA TYR A 79 -17.05 17.23 -12.04
C TYR A 79 -16.94 15.96 -11.21
N VAL A 80 -16.19 14.98 -11.70
CA VAL A 80 -15.92 13.71 -11.02
C VAL A 80 -14.51 13.75 -10.44
N ASN A 81 -14.36 13.28 -9.20
CA ASN A 81 -13.05 12.99 -8.65
C ASN A 81 -12.47 11.70 -9.29
N GLU A 82 -11.23 11.74 -9.71
CA GLU A 82 -10.52 10.59 -10.26
C GLU A 82 -10.37 9.49 -9.21
N ARG A 83 -10.21 8.25 -9.69
CA ARG A 83 -9.94 7.10 -8.84
C ARG A 83 -8.92 6.19 -9.51
N ALA A 84 -7.88 5.83 -8.77
CA ALA A 84 -6.94 4.80 -9.14
C ALA A 84 -7.48 3.39 -8.86
N ILE A 85 -6.69 2.37 -9.19
CA ILE A 85 -6.96 0.97 -8.81
C ILE A 85 -6.82 0.86 -7.29
N ALA A 86 -5.68 1.28 -6.70
CA ALA A 86 -5.56 1.42 -5.26
C ALA A 86 -6.29 2.67 -4.77
N THR A 87 -7.04 2.54 -3.69
CA THR A 87 -7.83 3.64 -3.15
C THR A 87 -7.97 3.53 -1.63
N GLN A 88 -7.94 4.68 -0.96
CA GLN A 88 -8.08 4.81 0.50
C GLN A 88 -9.39 4.26 1.08
N GLN A 89 -10.36 3.92 0.25
CA GLN A 89 -11.65 3.37 0.68
C GLN A 89 -11.66 1.84 0.75
N THR A 90 -10.54 1.22 0.40
CA THR A 90 -10.38 -0.23 0.46
C THR A 90 -10.39 -0.69 1.92
N GLY A 91 -11.27 -1.59 2.30
CA GLY A 91 -11.29 -2.17 3.64
C GLY A 91 -10.41 -3.42 3.74
N PHE A 92 -10.33 -4.17 2.65
CA PHE A 92 -9.44 -5.32 2.47
C PHE A 92 -9.23 -5.59 0.99
N TRP A 93 -8.16 -6.31 0.66
CA TRP A 93 -7.86 -6.75 -0.68
C TRP A 93 -7.23 -8.14 -0.66
N MET A 94 -7.34 -8.86 -1.77
CA MET A 94 -6.85 -10.23 -1.81
C MET A 94 -6.46 -10.66 -3.22
N VAL A 95 -5.55 -11.64 -3.29
CA VAL A 95 -5.19 -12.35 -4.51
C VAL A 95 -5.30 -13.86 -4.27
N GLY A 96 -6.22 -14.51 -4.96
CA GLY A 96 -6.37 -15.96 -4.94
C GLY A 96 -5.34 -16.63 -5.86
N GLN A 97 -4.47 -17.46 -5.32
CA GLN A 97 -3.52 -18.26 -6.08
C GLN A 97 -3.96 -19.73 -6.10
N ALA A 98 -4.70 -20.11 -7.14
CA ALA A 98 -5.02 -21.52 -7.41
C ALA A 98 -3.78 -22.24 -7.96
N ARG A 99 -3.44 -23.40 -7.39
CA ARG A 99 -2.24 -24.18 -7.74
C ARG A 99 -2.61 -25.63 -7.96
N GLN A 100 -2.22 -26.20 -9.11
CA GLN A 100 -2.63 -27.54 -9.52
C GLN A 100 -2.10 -28.63 -8.60
N ASP A 101 -0.81 -28.60 -8.27
CA ASP A 101 -0.11 -29.68 -7.54
C ASP A 101 0.24 -29.31 -6.10
N LYS A 102 -0.23 -28.19 -5.61
CA LYS A 102 0.03 -27.66 -4.27
C LYS A 102 -1.26 -27.11 -3.63
N THR A 103 -1.29 -27.04 -2.32
CA THR A 103 -2.38 -26.36 -1.63
C THR A 103 -2.45 -24.89 -2.07
N SER A 104 -3.62 -24.44 -2.50
CA SER A 104 -3.86 -23.05 -2.94
C SER A 104 -3.72 -22.06 -1.78
N ILE A 105 -3.44 -20.80 -2.11
CA ILE A 105 -3.21 -19.73 -1.13
C ILE A 105 -4.17 -18.58 -1.43
N LEU A 106 -4.74 -18.03 -0.38
CA LEU A 106 -5.34 -16.71 -0.34
C LEU A 106 -4.30 -15.74 0.23
N TRP A 107 -3.77 -14.86 -0.62
CA TRP A 107 -2.98 -13.72 -0.18
C TRP A 107 -3.96 -12.64 0.26
N PHE A 108 -3.92 -12.27 1.55
CA PHE A 108 -4.91 -11.39 2.15
C PHE A 108 -4.26 -10.19 2.83
N GLY A 109 -4.78 -8.99 2.56
CA GLY A 109 -4.37 -7.73 3.16
C GLY A 109 -5.57 -6.91 3.62
N THR A 110 -5.35 -6.07 4.59
CA THR A 110 -6.33 -5.14 5.14
C THR A 110 -6.00 -3.72 4.72
N ASP A 111 -7.03 -2.88 4.56
CA ASP A 111 -6.91 -1.47 4.22
C ASP A 111 -6.40 -1.22 2.78
N ASP A 112 -5.84 -0.06 2.50
CA ASP A 112 -5.35 0.38 1.20
C ASP A 112 -4.22 -0.50 0.65
N ALA A 113 -4.38 -1.02 -0.56
CA ALA A 113 -3.43 -1.92 -1.19
C ALA A 113 -2.03 -1.31 -1.36
N ALA A 114 -1.93 0.00 -1.57
CA ALA A 114 -0.64 0.67 -1.82
C ALA A 114 0.22 0.81 -0.55
N THR A 115 -0.40 0.78 0.62
CA THR A 115 0.26 0.96 1.92
C THR A 115 0.11 -0.24 2.85
N SER A 116 -0.44 -1.36 2.34
CA SER A 116 -0.61 -2.59 3.10
C SER A 116 0.01 -3.81 2.39
N PRO A 117 0.60 -4.75 3.14
CA PRO A 117 1.14 -5.99 2.61
C PRO A 117 0.09 -7.09 2.57
N LEU A 118 0.39 -8.14 1.83
CA LEU A 118 -0.37 -9.37 1.83
C LEU A 118 0.27 -10.43 2.73
N THR A 119 -0.57 -11.16 3.48
CA THR A 119 -0.15 -12.36 4.22
C THR A 119 -0.70 -13.62 3.55
N PRO A 120 0.09 -14.71 3.44
CA PRO A 120 -0.36 -15.95 2.84
C PRO A 120 -1.19 -16.77 3.81
N ILE A 121 -2.42 -17.12 3.39
CA ILE A 121 -3.34 -17.99 4.11
C ILE A 121 -3.61 -19.21 3.25
N TYR A 122 -3.22 -20.39 3.68
CA TYR A 122 -3.51 -21.62 2.97
C TYR A 122 -5.00 -21.98 3.04
N VAL A 123 -5.59 -22.43 1.93
CA VAL A 123 -7.04 -22.72 1.85
C VAL A 123 -7.51 -23.87 2.75
N ASN A 124 -6.58 -24.68 3.27
CA ASN A 124 -6.87 -25.75 4.24
C ASN A 124 -6.61 -25.34 5.70
N THR A 125 -6.41 -24.05 5.96
CA THR A 125 -6.39 -23.46 7.30
C THR A 125 -7.74 -23.63 7.97
N THR A 126 -7.76 -24.06 9.24
CA THR A 126 -8.99 -24.37 9.99
C THR A 126 -9.40 -23.29 10.99
N GLU A 127 -8.51 -22.33 11.26
CA GLU A 127 -8.73 -21.23 12.21
C GLU A 127 -8.20 -19.93 11.58
N ALA A 128 -8.96 -18.85 11.69
CA ALA A 128 -8.51 -17.54 11.25
C ALA A 128 -7.41 -17.00 12.18
N PRO A 129 -6.40 -16.27 11.66
CA PRO A 129 -5.46 -15.53 12.49
C PRO A 129 -6.20 -14.57 13.43
N GLU A 130 -5.80 -14.50 14.70
CA GLU A 130 -6.44 -13.65 15.73
C GLU A 130 -6.55 -12.18 15.28
N CYS A 131 -5.47 -11.63 14.71
CA CYS A 131 -5.42 -10.24 14.23
C CYS A 131 -6.35 -9.96 13.03
N LEU A 132 -6.85 -11.00 12.35
CA LEU A 132 -7.79 -10.93 11.22
C LEU A 132 -9.19 -11.46 11.57
N SER A 133 -9.42 -11.87 12.82
CA SER A 133 -10.66 -12.51 13.22
C SER A 133 -11.80 -11.52 13.38
N GLU A 134 -13.02 -12.00 13.06
CA GLU A 134 -14.25 -11.25 13.33
C GLU A 134 -14.38 -10.94 14.83
N GLY A 135 -14.84 -9.74 15.15
CA GLY A 135 -14.99 -9.28 16.53
C GLY A 135 -13.74 -8.61 17.11
N ASN A 136 -12.60 -8.68 16.43
CA ASN A 136 -11.40 -7.96 16.82
C ASN A 136 -11.41 -6.51 16.28
N GLY A 137 -12.22 -5.67 16.92
CA GLY A 137 -12.51 -4.32 16.47
C GLY A 137 -13.65 -4.23 15.45
N THR A 138 -14.12 -3.04 15.18
CA THR A 138 -15.14 -2.74 14.15
C THR A 138 -14.87 -1.34 13.59
N MET A 139 -15.60 -0.91 12.57
CA MET A 139 -15.52 0.46 12.06
C MET A 139 -15.91 1.54 13.10
N LEU A 140 -16.55 1.16 14.20
CA LEU A 140 -16.93 2.05 15.30
C LEU A 140 -16.16 1.77 16.60
N LYS A 141 -15.29 0.76 16.60
CA LYS A 141 -14.55 0.36 17.80
C LYS A 141 -13.12 -0.03 17.43
N TYR A 142 -12.18 0.82 17.83
CA TYR A 142 -10.76 0.56 17.68
C TYR A 142 -10.30 -0.67 18.46
N SER A 143 -9.32 -1.41 17.94
CA SER A 143 -8.65 -2.50 18.64
C SER A 143 -7.14 -2.45 18.37
N ASP A 144 -6.36 -2.54 19.45
CA ASP A 144 -4.89 -2.55 19.39
C ASP A 144 -4.31 -3.86 18.86
N THR A 145 -5.12 -4.90 18.67
CA THR A 145 -4.69 -6.21 18.16
C THR A 145 -5.25 -6.53 16.79
N SER A 146 -6.01 -5.62 16.18
CA SER A 146 -6.58 -5.78 14.84
C SER A 146 -5.58 -5.37 13.76
N MET A 147 -5.35 -6.28 12.79
CA MET A 147 -4.53 -5.99 11.61
C MET A 147 -5.09 -4.80 10.83
N PHE A 148 -6.40 -4.68 10.67
CA PHE A 148 -7.02 -3.54 10.00
C PHE A 148 -6.61 -2.21 10.66
N TRP A 149 -6.71 -2.11 11.98
CA TRP A 149 -6.45 -0.85 12.66
C TRP A 149 -4.97 -0.46 12.65
N ILE A 150 -4.04 -1.41 12.80
CA ILE A 150 -2.62 -1.09 12.72
C ILE A 150 -2.20 -0.72 11.29
N THR A 151 -2.73 -1.41 10.28
CA THR A 151 -2.50 -1.07 8.89
C THR A 151 -3.05 0.33 8.58
N ASN A 152 -4.28 0.62 9.00
CA ASN A 152 -4.93 1.91 8.79
C ASN A 152 -4.15 3.07 9.44
N ARG A 153 -3.54 2.87 10.62
CA ARG A 153 -2.68 3.89 11.24
C ARG A 153 -1.46 4.21 10.39
N VAL A 154 -0.75 3.19 9.91
CA VAL A 154 0.39 3.36 8.99
C VAL A 154 -0.04 4.07 7.72
N THR A 155 -1.16 3.67 7.14
CA THR A 155 -1.77 4.25 5.95
C THR A 155 -2.12 5.72 6.15
N GLN A 156 -2.85 6.07 7.21
CA GLN A 156 -3.24 7.46 7.51
C GLN A 156 -2.02 8.35 7.76
N PHE A 157 -0.97 7.82 8.38
CA PHE A 157 0.26 8.57 8.57
C PHE A 157 0.99 8.78 7.23
N ALA A 158 1.03 7.78 6.35
CA ALA A 158 1.61 7.89 5.02
C ALA A 158 0.91 8.97 4.16
N TYR A 159 -0.40 9.18 4.32
CA TYR A 159 -1.14 10.20 3.59
C TYR A 159 -0.68 11.64 3.89
N LEU A 160 -0.08 11.88 5.04
CA LEU A 160 0.44 13.22 5.40
C LEU A 160 1.62 13.64 4.51
N ARG A 161 2.46 12.70 4.13
CA ARG A 161 3.66 12.90 3.29
C ARG A 161 3.89 11.69 2.39
N TYR A 162 2.97 11.46 1.45
CA TYR A 162 3.03 10.27 0.59
C TYR A 162 4.30 10.19 -0.25
N ASP A 163 4.83 11.33 -0.66
CA ASP A 163 6.11 11.47 -1.37
C ASP A 163 7.32 10.87 -0.64
N LEU A 164 7.29 10.82 0.69
CA LEU A 164 8.35 10.28 1.54
C LEU A 164 7.90 9.01 2.27
N ILE A 165 6.81 9.08 3.03
CA ILE A 165 6.37 8.00 3.90
C ILE A 165 5.81 6.84 3.09
N GLY A 166 5.08 7.11 2.01
CA GLY A 166 4.57 6.07 1.11
C GLY A 166 5.68 5.21 0.52
N LYS A 167 6.80 5.84 0.11
CA LYS A 167 7.99 5.14 -0.36
C LYS A 167 8.63 4.26 0.71
N LYS A 168 8.73 4.79 1.94
CA LYS A 168 9.29 4.03 3.06
C LYS A 168 8.42 2.83 3.43
N VAL A 169 7.10 3.01 3.47
CA VAL A 169 6.15 1.89 3.68
C VAL A 169 6.29 0.85 2.59
N ARG A 170 6.51 1.27 1.32
CA ARG A 170 6.72 0.35 0.21
C ARG A 170 7.98 -0.53 0.39
N GLU A 171 9.07 0.01 0.93
CA GLU A 171 10.27 -0.79 1.24
C GLU A 171 9.93 -1.93 2.22
N PHE A 172 9.16 -1.64 3.28
CA PHE A 172 8.72 -2.67 4.24
C PHE A 172 7.76 -3.69 3.63
N ILE A 173 6.87 -3.25 2.72
CA ILE A 173 5.99 -4.15 1.98
C ILE A 173 6.81 -5.13 1.14
N ASP A 174 7.77 -4.63 0.37
CA ASP A 174 8.58 -5.46 -0.53
C ASP A 174 9.46 -6.44 0.26
N GLU A 175 10.05 -6.01 1.37
CA GLU A 175 10.81 -6.88 2.27
C GLU A 175 9.93 -8.01 2.85
N TRP A 176 8.76 -7.65 3.37
CA TRP A 176 7.82 -8.62 3.91
C TRP A 176 7.34 -9.63 2.86
N GLU A 177 6.91 -9.16 1.70
CA GLU A 177 6.35 -10.02 0.66
C GLU A 177 7.41 -10.97 0.08
N ASN A 178 8.64 -10.51 -0.11
CA ASN A 178 9.75 -11.40 -0.50
C ASN A 178 9.97 -12.49 0.54
N LYS A 179 10.03 -12.13 1.82
CA LYS A 179 10.13 -13.10 2.92
C LYS A 179 8.94 -14.07 2.96
N ALA A 180 7.72 -13.57 2.70
CA ALA A 180 6.52 -14.41 2.68
C ALA A 180 6.54 -15.43 1.53
N PHE A 181 7.07 -15.08 0.36
CA PHE A 181 7.27 -16.03 -0.74
C PHE A 181 8.26 -17.13 -0.36
N ASP A 182 9.40 -16.78 0.24
CA ASP A 182 10.40 -17.75 0.71
C ASP A 182 9.80 -18.71 1.76
N LEU A 183 9.04 -18.16 2.71
CA LEU A 183 8.35 -18.97 3.73
C LEU A 183 7.35 -19.93 3.12
N VAL A 184 6.58 -19.49 2.11
CA VAL A 184 5.62 -20.34 1.38
C VAL A 184 6.33 -21.51 0.69
N GLU A 185 7.49 -21.29 0.08
CA GLU A 185 8.25 -22.37 -0.56
C GLU A 185 8.66 -23.46 0.47
N HIS A 186 9.11 -23.05 1.64
CA HIS A 186 9.47 -24.00 2.70
C HIS A 186 8.27 -24.79 3.24
N ILE A 187 7.14 -24.13 3.44
CA ILE A 187 5.91 -24.79 3.90
C ILE A 187 5.33 -25.71 2.83
N ASP A 188 5.41 -25.34 1.56
CA ASP A 188 4.99 -26.21 0.45
C ASP A 188 5.73 -27.55 0.48
N ILE A 189 7.04 -27.55 0.75
CA ILE A 189 7.84 -28.77 0.90
C ILE A 189 7.34 -29.61 2.10
N ALA A 190 7.09 -28.98 3.23
CA ALA A 190 6.55 -29.65 4.42
C ALA A 190 5.19 -30.28 4.16
N LEU A 191 4.29 -29.55 3.48
CA LEU A 191 2.97 -30.02 3.11
C LEU A 191 3.04 -31.18 2.11
N ALA A 192 3.92 -31.13 1.12
CA ALA A 192 4.12 -32.20 0.14
C ALA A 192 4.57 -33.51 0.82
N ASN A 193 5.46 -33.43 1.79
CA ASN A 193 6.01 -34.58 2.53
C ASN A 193 5.08 -35.08 3.65
N THR A 194 3.92 -34.48 3.85
CA THR A 194 2.96 -34.88 4.89
C THR A 194 1.80 -35.68 4.29
N PRO A 195 1.66 -36.99 4.51
CA PRO A 195 0.60 -37.80 3.90
C PRO A 195 -0.80 -37.51 4.43
N SER A 196 -0.90 -37.14 5.71
CA SER A 196 -2.18 -36.99 6.41
C SER A 196 -2.82 -35.64 6.16
N ALA A 197 -4.06 -35.61 5.63
CA ALA A 197 -4.80 -34.38 5.44
C ALA A 197 -5.00 -33.57 6.73
N LYS A 198 -5.25 -34.24 7.87
CA LYS A 198 -5.37 -33.60 9.18
C LYS A 198 -4.06 -32.92 9.61
N LYS A 199 -2.91 -33.57 9.37
CA LYS A 199 -1.61 -32.99 9.68
C LYS A 199 -1.29 -31.82 8.74
N LYS A 200 -1.63 -31.94 7.44
CA LYS A 200 -1.51 -30.82 6.48
C LYS A 200 -2.30 -29.60 6.93
N ALA A 201 -3.55 -29.79 7.32
CA ALA A 201 -4.39 -28.70 7.81
C ALA A 201 -3.81 -28.05 9.07
N LYS A 202 -3.24 -28.83 9.98
CA LYS A 202 -2.55 -28.31 11.19
C LYS A 202 -1.34 -27.45 10.80
N ILE A 203 -0.43 -27.96 9.95
CA ILE A 203 0.74 -27.21 9.47
C ILE A 203 0.31 -25.90 8.79
N ALA A 204 -0.69 -25.96 7.90
CA ALA A 204 -1.20 -24.80 7.19
C ALA A 204 -1.78 -23.75 8.15
N THR A 205 -2.53 -24.19 9.16
CA THR A 205 -3.12 -23.32 10.18
C THR A 205 -2.04 -22.64 11.03
N GLU A 206 -1.11 -23.42 11.58
CA GLU A 206 0.01 -22.89 12.38
C GLU A 206 0.85 -21.89 11.59
N PHE A 207 1.13 -22.17 10.33
CA PHE A 207 1.84 -21.26 9.44
C PHE A 207 1.04 -19.98 9.20
N SER A 208 -0.21 -20.09 8.74
CA SER A 208 -1.03 -18.92 8.39
C SER A 208 -1.24 -18.00 9.59
N THR A 209 -1.48 -18.58 10.78
CA THR A 209 -1.68 -17.79 12.01
C THR A 209 -0.38 -17.12 12.50
N SER A 210 0.73 -17.86 12.54
CA SER A 210 2.00 -17.30 12.98
C SER A 210 2.57 -16.27 12.01
N THR A 211 2.37 -16.45 10.71
CA THR A 211 2.83 -15.50 9.69
C THR A 211 2.02 -14.21 9.76
N ALA A 212 0.69 -14.29 9.92
CA ALA A 212 -0.15 -13.11 10.12
C ALA A 212 0.22 -12.36 11.40
N GLN A 213 0.50 -13.06 12.51
CA GLN A 213 0.95 -12.42 13.74
C GLN A 213 2.32 -11.74 13.56
N SER A 214 3.27 -12.39 12.88
CA SER A 214 4.57 -11.78 12.58
C SER A 214 4.44 -10.51 11.76
N LEU A 215 3.54 -10.48 10.78
CA LEU A 215 3.24 -9.28 10.01
C LEU A 215 2.65 -8.18 10.91
N PHE A 216 1.69 -8.53 11.77
CA PHE A 216 1.10 -7.58 12.72
C PHE A 216 2.18 -6.92 13.59
N ASP A 217 3.10 -7.70 14.14
CA ASP A 217 4.18 -7.20 15.00
C ASP A 217 5.14 -6.26 14.23
N ILE A 218 5.45 -6.59 12.98
CA ILE A 218 6.25 -5.73 12.10
C ILE A 218 5.52 -4.40 11.86
N TRP A 219 4.23 -4.43 11.55
CA TRP A 219 3.45 -3.21 11.27
C TRP A 219 3.24 -2.34 12.52
N ALA A 220 3.06 -2.97 13.68
CA ALA A 220 2.99 -2.25 14.97
C ALA A 220 4.31 -1.54 15.31
N ASN A 221 5.44 -2.10 14.91
CA ASN A 221 6.75 -1.46 15.06
C ASN A 221 6.98 -0.40 13.98
N LEU A 222 6.54 -0.64 12.75
CA LEU A 222 6.61 0.33 11.65
C LEU A 222 5.83 1.61 11.99
N ASP A 223 4.62 1.51 12.57
CA ASP A 223 3.84 2.66 13.03
C ASP A 223 4.66 3.57 13.95
N LYS A 224 5.32 2.98 14.95
CA LYS A 224 6.18 3.73 15.90
C LYS A 224 7.41 4.32 15.23
N TYR A 225 8.05 3.55 14.37
CA TYR A 225 9.22 3.99 13.61
C TYR A 225 8.90 5.20 12.73
N LEU A 226 7.81 5.13 11.95
CA LEU A 226 7.38 6.22 11.08
C LEU A 226 7.06 7.49 11.88
N MET A 227 6.39 7.34 13.02
CA MET A 227 6.09 8.46 13.92
C MET A 227 7.38 9.15 14.39
N VAL A 228 8.39 8.39 14.81
CA VAL A 228 9.67 8.98 15.26
C VAL A 228 10.39 9.63 14.08
N LYS A 229 10.46 8.97 12.93
CA LYS A 229 11.23 9.43 11.77
C LYS A 229 10.70 10.71 11.16
N TYR A 230 9.37 10.82 11.02
CA TYR A 230 8.72 11.83 10.18
C TYR A 230 7.84 12.83 10.93
N ILE A 231 7.89 12.85 12.26
CA ILE A 231 7.06 13.77 13.05
C ILE A 231 7.32 15.24 12.67
N ASP A 232 6.24 16.01 12.58
CA ASP A 232 6.27 17.47 12.29
C ASP A 232 6.90 17.83 10.93
N GLY A 233 6.87 16.92 9.96
CA GLY A 233 7.42 17.12 8.62
C GLY A 233 8.94 17.09 8.54
N ASN A 234 9.62 16.74 9.63
CA ASN A 234 11.05 16.49 9.66
C ASN A 234 11.35 15.07 9.16
N VAL A 235 12.59 14.86 8.71
CA VAL A 235 13.14 13.51 8.43
C VAL A 235 14.39 13.37 9.28
N LYS A 236 14.35 12.47 10.28
CA LYS A 236 15.52 12.19 11.11
C LYS A 236 16.49 11.27 10.40
N GLY A 237 17.78 11.59 10.48
CA GLY A 237 18.88 10.77 9.96
C GLY A 237 19.00 9.45 10.70
N GLU A 238 19.49 8.43 9.96
CA GLU A 238 19.75 7.09 10.46
C GLU A 238 21.10 6.60 9.96
N ASP A 239 21.76 5.78 10.78
CA ASP A 239 22.93 5.00 10.42
C ASP A 239 22.69 3.51 10.71
N GLU A 240 23.72 2.72 10.71
CA GLU A 240 23.67 1.27 10.98
C GLU A 240 23.22 0.91 12.42
N ASN A 241 23.22 1.87 13.35
CA ASN A 241 22.81 1.72 14.75
C ASN A 241 21.39 2.23 15.02
N GLY A 242 20.71 2.85 14.03
CA GLY A 242 19.38 3.42 14.14
C GLY A 242 19.36 4.95 14.00
N PHE A 243 18.46 5.63 14.70
CA PHE A 243 18.38 7.09 14.61
C PHE A 243 19.64 7.77 15.19
N MET A 244 20.21 8.68 14.39
CA MET A 244 21.42 9.40 14.76
C MET A 244 21.16 10.37 15.91
N ASP A 245 21.94 10.24 16.99
CA ASP A 245 21.99 11.16 18.13
C ASP A 245 23.11 12.19 17.93
N ASN A 246 22.96 13.38 18.50
CA ASN A 246 23.98 14.44 18.39
C ASN A 246 25.20 14.25 19.34
N GLY A 247 25.26 13.14 20.06
CA GLY A 247 26.39 12.76 20.93
C GLY A 247 26.38 13.40 22.30
N ASN A 248 25.34 14.14 22.69
CA ASN A 248 25.29 14.77 24.02
C ASN A 248 24.62 13.91 25.12
N GLY A 249 24.19 12.68 24.79
CA GLY A 249 23.57 11.71 25.70
C GLY A 249 22.18 12.07 26.18
N LYS A 250 21.41 12.81 25.37
CA LYS A 250 20.04 13.28 25.70
C LYS A 250 19.02 12.85 24.63
N ASP A 251 19.34 11.88 23.79
CA ASP A 251 18.49 11.40 22.68
C ASP A 251 17.98 12.54 21.78
N ILE A 252 18.85 13.54 21.52
CA ILE A 252 18.55 14.64 20.61
C ILE A 252 19.03 14.25 19.21
N PRO A 253 18.15 14.32 18.17
CA PRO A 253 18.54 13.95 16.81
C PRO A 253 19.80 14.68 16.32
N GLY A 254 20.74 13.92 15.75
CA GLY A 254 21.99 14.46 15.20
C GLY A 254 21.81 15.10 13.83
N GLU A 255 20.94 14.53 13.02
CA GLU A 255 20.59 15.02 11.68
C GLU A 255 19.08 15.15 11.54
N ILE A 256 18.63 16.29 11.01
CA ILE A 256 17.24 16.57 10.69
C ILE A 256 17.17 17.25 9.33
N GLU A 257 16.48 16.61 8.39
CA GLU A 257 16.15 17.22 7.12
C GLU A 257 14.73 17.79 7.14
N GLN A 258 14.53 18.87 6.39
CA GLN A 258 13.24 19.50 6.16
C GLN A 258 13.01 19.64 4.65
N PRO A 259 12.59 18.58 3.94
CA PRO A 259 12.56 18.55 2.48
C PRO A 259 11.62 19.57 1.84
N GLY A 260 10.60 20.02 2.56
CA GLY A 260 9.60 20.94 2.03
C GLY A 260 8.78 20.33 0.89
N TYR A 261 8.32 21.17 -0.02
CA TYR A 261 7.51 20.79 -1.19
C TYR A 261 8.36 20.53 -2.43
N SER A 262 7.78 19.84 -3.43
CA SER A 262 8.38 19.71 -4.75
C SER A 262 8.53 21.08 -5.45
N GLU A 263 9.46 21.19 -6.38
CA GLU A 263 9.66 22.41 -7.18
C GLU A 263 8.39 22.83 -7.95
N LYS A 264 7.64 21.88 -8.47
CA LYS A 264 6.35 22.13 -9.14
C LYS A 264 5.37 22.82 -8.19
N TRP A 265 5.24 22.31 -6.94
CA TRP A 265 4.33 22.89 -5.95
C TRP A 265 4.80 24.24 -5.44
N LYS A 266 6.11 24.42 -5.20
CA LYS A 266 6.68 25.75 -4.84
C LYS A 266 6.35 26.81 -5.89
N ARG A 267 6.47 26.48 -7.19
CA ARG A 267 6.10 27.38 -8.29
C ARG A 267 4.59 27.70 -8.29
N ALA A 268 3.74 26.71 -8.02
CA ALA A 268 2.30 26.93 -7.92
C ALA A 268 1.94 27.85 -6.75
N VAL A 269 2.54 27.65 -5.59
CA VAL A 269 2.37 28.51 -4.40
C VAL A 269 2.84 29.93 -4.69
N ALA A 270 4.02 30.10 -5.31
CA ALA A 270 4.54 31.41 -5.66
C ALA A 270 3.64 32.14 -6.68
N ALA A 271 3.06 31.41 -7.64
CA ALA A 271 2.11 31.99 -8.60
C ALA A 271 0.80 32.42 -7.93
N ASP A 272 0.26 31.61 -7.01
CA ASP A 272 -0.98 31.89 -6.28
C ASP A 272 -0.85 33.14 -5.38
N HIS A 273 0.24 33.22 -4.61
CA HIS A 273 0.47 34.34 -3.69
C HIS A 273 1.09 35.59 -4.32
N GLY A 274 1.64 35.47 -5.53
CA GLY A 274 2.31 36.57 -6.22
C GLY A 274 3.44 37.17 -5.36
N LYS A 275 3.44 38.51 -5.23
CA LYS A 275 4.48 39.25 -4.47
C LYS A 275 4.26 39.24 -2.95
N THR A 276 3.17 38.69 -2.44
CA THR A 276 2.80 38.79 -1.02
C THR A 276 3.80 38.11 -0.12
N LEU A 277 4.35 36.97 -0.54
CA LEU A 277 5.32 36.17 0.23
C LEU A 277 6.76 36.30 -0.30
N GLU A 278 7.01 37.22 -1.25
CA GLU A 278 8.34 37.45 -1.79
C GLU A 278 9.21 38.18 -0.76
N VAL A 279 10.33 37.56 -0.36
CA VAL A 279 11.32 38.21 0.53
C VAL A 279 12.21 39.09 -0.33
N LYS A 280 12.36 40.35 0.06
CA LYS A 280 13.20 41.35 -0.63
C LYS A 280 14.66 41.25 -0.18
#